data_485fb19b767a547dca0ceedb0cbeeea7
#
_entry.id   485fb19b767a547dca0ceedb0cbeeea7
#
_cell.length_a   1.000
_cell.length_b   1.000
_cell.length_c   1.000
_cell.angle_alpha   90.00
_cell.angle_beta   90.00
_cell.angle_gamma   90.00
#
_symmetry.space_group_name_H-M   'P 1'
#
loop_
_entity.id
_entity.type
_entity.pdbx_description
1 polymer ?
#
loop_
_entity_poly.entity_id
_entity_poly.type
_entity_poly.pdbx_seq_one_letter_code
_entity_poly.pdbx_strand_id
1 'polypeptide(L)'
;MPTILRVTYPTARKEHWCEFCCEKIAIGQKYVRQTDIYDGTIYDFVTHQECKEVAHELNMYDDCDDSGLDGDSFREDLNAYVYANHYDEHTDDVYTSWQLNHYEIAKKILKELKTEK
;
A
#
# COMPACT_ATOMS: atom_id res chain seq x y z
N MET A 1 -11.36 8.20 -13.55
CA MET A 1 -10.15 7.50 -13.08
C MET A 1 -8.92 8.15 -13.68
N PRO A 2 -7.85 8.38 -12.91
CA PRO A 2 -6.61 8.93 -13.46
C PRO A 2 -6.02 8.01 -14.51
N THR A 3 -5.39 8.60 -15.51
CA THR A 3 -4.68 7.85 -16.55
C THR A 3 -3.22 7.71 -16.15
N ILE A 4 -2.71 6.48 -16.14
CA ILE A 4 -1.31 6.21 -15.84
C ILE A 4 -0.48 6.51 -17.08
N LEU A 5 0.44 7.47 -16.98
CA LEU A 5 1.35 7.81 -18.08
C LEU A 5 2.61 6.97 -18.05
N ARG A 6 3.13 6.66 -16.86
CA ARG A 6 4.39 5.94 -16.72
C ARG A 6 4.52 5.36 -15.33
N VAL A 7 5.14 4.18 -15.23
CA VAL A 7 5.52 3.56 -13.96
C VAL A 7 7.00 3.22 -14.02
N THR A 8 7.76 3.67 -13.04
CA THR A 8 9.20 3.38 -12.92
C THR A 8 9.53 2.87 -11.54
N TYR A 9 10.71 2.27 -11.40
CA TYR A 9 11.15 1.63 -10.15
C TYR A 9 12.53 2.16 -9.76
N PRO A 10 12.64 3.47 -9.43
CA PRO A 10 13.93 4.06 -9.10
C PRO A 10 14.45 3.61 -7.73
N THR A 11 15.76 3.84 -7.52
CA THR A 11 16.37 3.67 -6.20
C THR A 11 16.40 5.05 -5.54
N ALA A 12 15.92 5.12 -4.29
CA ALA A 12 15.80 6.39 -3.58
C ALA A 12 17.17 7.00 -3.31
N ARG A 13 17.39 8.24 -3.77
CA ARG A 13 18.60 9.03 -3.50
C ARG A 13 18.42 9.93 -2.28
N LYS A 14 17.18 10.15 -1.88
CA LYS A 14 16.80 10.90 -0.68
C LYS A 14 15.61 10.19 -0.06
N GLU A 15 15.24 10.57 1.15
CA GLU A 15 14.07 10.02 1.80
C GLU A 15 12.79 10.51 1.12
N HIS A 16 11.85 9.59 0.94
CA HIS A 16 10.51 9.88 0.44
C HIS A 16 9.49 9.32 1.42
N TRP A 17 8.23 9.69 1.24
CA TRP A 17 7.12 9.15 2.03
C TRP A 17 6.21 8.37 1.09
N CYS A 18 5.89 7.13 1.49
CA CYS A 18 4.95 6.31 0.73
C CYS A 18 3.54 6.89 0.86
N GLU A 19 2.89 7.12 -0.26
CA GLU A 19 1.55 7.71 -0.24
C GLU A 19 0.46 6.72 0.15
N PHE A 20 0.77 5.41 0.17
CA PHE A 20 -0.15 4.40 0.66
C PHE A 20 -0.05 4.22 2.17
N CYS A 21 1.11 3.82 2.68
CA CYS A 21 1.25 3.47 4.11
C CYS A 21 1.66 4.65 4.99
N CYS A 22 2.05 5.78 4.42
CA CYS A 22 2.56 6.96 5.13
C CYS A 22 3.84 6.70 5.92
N GLU A 23 4.58 5.65 5.56
CA GLU A 23 5.87 5.34 6.18
C GLU A 23 7.01 5.73 5.24
N LYS A 24 8.19 5.92 5.80
CA LYS A 24 9.35 6.42 5.07
C LYS A 24 9.88 5.39 4.05
N ILE A 25 10.25 5.89 2.87
CA ILE A 25 11.05 5.15 1.90
C ILE A 25 12.50 5.57 2.13
N ALA A 26 13.34 4.61 2.55
CA ALA A 26 14.72 4.91 2.94
C ALA A 26 15.62 5.13 1.72
N ILE A 27 16.70 5.89 1.93
CA ILE A 27 17.74 6.05 0.92
C ILE A 27 18.29 4.67 0.55
N GLY A 28 18.44 4.40 -0.74
CA GLY A 28 18.92 3.11 -1.25
C GLY A 28 17.83 2.08 -1.48
N GLN A 29 16.61 2.35 -1.04
CA GLN A 29 15.49 1.43 -1.23
C GLN A 29 14.85 1.68 -2.60
N LYS A 30 14.52 0.62 -3.32
CA LYS A 30 13.73 0.74 -4.53
C LYS A 30 12.29 1.02 -4.20
N TYR A 31 11.67 1.90 -4.98
CA TYR A 31 10.27 2.27 -4.76
C TYR A 31 9.57 2.37 -6.12
N VAL A 32 8.26 2.62 -6.09
CA VAL A 32 7.47 2.80 -7.31
C VAL A 32 7.16 4.27 -7.47
N ARG A 33 7.48 4.82 -8.64
CA ARG A 33 7.03 6.16 -9.04
C ARG A 33 6.06 5.99 -10.20
N GLN A 34 4.82 6.36 -9.96
CA GLN A 34 3.77 6.31 -10.97
C GLN A 34 3.41 7.75 -11.36
N THR A 35 3.52 8.05 -12.65
CA THR A 35 3.15 9.37 -13.16
C THR A 35 1.76 9.27 -13.77
N ASP A 36 0.83 10.04 -13.24
CA ASP A 36 -0.57 10.02 -13.65
C ASP A 36 -0.98 11.39 -14.17
N ILE A 37 -2.05 11.40 -14.98
CA ILE A 37 -2.75 12.62 -15.36
C ILE A 37 -4.21 12.48 -14.92
N TYR A 38 -4.72 13.51 -14.27
CA TYR A 38 -6.10 13.56 -13.83
C TYR A 38 -6.60 15.01 -13.96
N ASP A 39 -7.69 15.18 -14.68
CA ASP A 39 -8.31 16.50 -14.90
C ASP A 39 -7.30 17.54 -15.43
N GLY A 40 -6.43 17.12 -16.36
CA GLY A 40 -5.44 17.99 -16.96
C GLY A 40 -4.20 18.24 -16.12
N THR A 41 -4.12 17.69 -14.91
CA THR A 41 -2.99 17.86 -14.01
C THR A 41 -2.12 16.58 -14.00
N ILE A 42 -0.83 16.75 -14.22
CA ILE A 42 0.15 15.66 -14.16
C ILE A 42 0.77 15.63 -12.76
N TYR A 43 0.83 14.47 -12.15
CA TYR A 43 1.42 14.32 -10.81
C TYR A 43 2.10 12.96 -10.66
N ASP A 44 3.05 12.88 -9.74
CA ASP A 44 3.72 11.63 -9.38
C ASP A 44 3.12 11.07 -8.10
N PHE A 45 2.96 9.74 -8.08
CA PHE A 45 2.48 9.00 -6.92
C PHE A 45 3.58 8.00 -6.52
N VAL A 46 4.11 8.14 -5.32
CA VAL A 46 5.28 7.40 -4.84
C VAL A 46 4.86 6.44 -3.75
N THR A 47 5.20 5.16 -3.91
CA THR A 47 4.85 4.11 -2.94
C THR A 47 5.99 3.11 -2.79
N HIS A 48 5.99 2.38 -1.66
CA HIS A 48 6.81 1.19 -1.55
C HIS A 48 6.35 0.16 -2.59
N GLN A 49 7.28 -0.67 -3.08
CA GLN A 49 6.93 -1.76 -3.99
C GLN A 49 5.95 -2.73 -3.31
N GLU A 50 6.18 -3.03 -2.05
CA GLU A 50 5.34 -3.94 -1.27
C GLU A 50 3.93 -3.40 -1.10
N CYS A 51 3.78 -2.09 -0.88
CA CYS A 51 2.46 -1.48 -0.74
C CYS A 51 1.67 -1.58 -2.05
N LYS A 52 2.31 -1.29 -3.17
CA LYS A 52 1.64 -1.41 -4.47
C LYS A 52 1.27 -2.87 -4.76
N GLU A 53 2.16 -3.80 -4.44
CA GLU A 53 1.92 -5.22 -4.66
C GLU A 53 0.74 -5.72 -3.83
N VAL A 54 0.66 -5.36 -2.54
CA VAL A 54 -0.46 -5.79 -1.70
C VAL A 54 -1.78 -5.15 -2.13
N ALA A 55 -1.75 -3.91 -2.59
CA ALA A 55 -2.95 -3.26 -3.14
C ALA A 55 -3.49 -4.04 -4.33
N HIS A 56 -2.60 -4.53 -5.18
CA HIS A 56 -2.96 -5.33 -6.34
C HIS A 56 -3.48 -6.71 -5.92
N GLU A 57 -2.79 -7.38 -5.00
CA GLU A 57 -3.15 -8.73 -4.55
C GLU A 57 -4.49 -8.77 -3.81
N LEU A 58 -4.84 -7.71 -3.10
CA LEU A 58 -6.11 -7.61 -2.38
C LEU A 58 -7.20 -6.95 -3.21
N ASN A 59 -6.96 -6.71 -4.50
CA ASN A 59 -7.91 -6.12 -5.45
C ASN A 59 -8.45 -4.76 -4.99
N MET A 60 -7.62 -3.97 -4.32
CA MET A 60 -8.03 -2.65 -3.83
C MET A 60 -8.41 -1.69 -4.95
N TYR A 61 -7.80 -1.87 -6.14
CA TYR A 61 -8.09 -1.02 -7.29
C TYR A 61 -9.49 -1.24 -7.85
N ASP A 62 -10.07 -2.43 -7.64
CA ASP A 62 -11.41 -2.75 -8.12
C ASP A 62 -12.49 -2.04 -7.32
N ASP A 63 -12.21 -1.70 -6.06
CA ASP A 63 -13.16 -1.08 -5.15
C ASP A 63 -12.93 0.43 -4.99
N CYS A 64 -11.95 1.00 -5.67
CA CYS A 64 -11.66 2.42 -5.57
C CYS A 64 -12.64 3.25 -6.42
N ASP A 65 -12.76 4.53 -6.07
CA ASP A 65 -13.63 5.46 -6.79
C ASP A 65 -12.96 6.00 -8.07
N ASP A 66 -13.62 6.94 -8.74
CA ASP A 66 -13.12 7.51 -9.99
C ASP A 66 -11.81 8.27 -9.85
N SER A 67 -11.45 8.71 -8.65
CA SER A 67 -10.19 9.41 -8.41
C SER A 67 -9.02 8.45 -8.21
N GLY A 68 -9.28 7.14 -8.17
CA GLY A 68 -8.27 6.11 -7.98
C GLY A 68 -8.12 5.72 -6.51
N LEU A 69 -7.20 4.79 -6.25
CA LEU A 69 -6.92 4.33 -4.90
C LEU A 69 -6.02 5.35 -4.18
N ASP A 70 -6.49 5.88 -3.06
CA ASP A 70 -5.71 6.81 -2.25
C ASP A 70 -5.14 6.11 -1.01
N GLY A 71 -4.31 6.84 -0.25
CA GLY A 71 -3.67 6.30 0.94
C GLY A 71 -4.65 5.94 2.04
N ASP A 72 -5.68 6.77 2.24
CA ASP A 72 -6.68 6.52 3.27
C ASP A 72 -7.43 5.21 3.00
N SER A 73 -7.89 5.02 1.78
CA SER A 73 -8.57 3.78 1.37
C SER A 73 -7.64 2.57 1.47
N PHE A 74 -6.37 2.74 1.09
CA PHE A 74 -5.37 1.69 1.20
C PHE A 74 -5.21 1.23 2.65
N ARG A 75 -5.05 2.18 3.57
CA ARG A 75 -4.87 1.86 4.99
C ARG A 75 -6.12 1.25 5.61
N GLU A 76 -7.30 1.73 5.22
CA GLU A 76 -8.56 1.13 5.67
C GLU A 76 -8.68 -0.32 5.21
N ASP A 77 -8.33 -0.61 3.96
CA ASP A 77 -8.40 -1.95 3.42
C ASP A 77 -7.39 -2.90 4.09
N LEU A 78 -6.19 -2.40 4.42
CA LEU A 78 -5.22 -3.18 5.19
C LEU A 78 -5.78 -3.53 6.57
N ASN A 79 -6.34 -2.54 7.26
CA ASN A 79 -6.90 -2.74 8.59
C ASN A 79 -8.07 -3.71 8.54
N ALA A 80 -8.92 -3.61 7.52
CA ALA A 80 -10.05 -4.53 7.34
C ALA A 80 -9.58 -5.96 7.13
N TYR A 81 -8.51 -6.17 6.35
CA TYR A 81 -7.93 -7.49 6.14
C TYR A 81 -7.43 -8.09 7.45
N VAL A 82 -6.68 -7.31 8.21
CA VAL A 82 -6.13 -7.77 9.50
C VAL A 82 -7.26 -8.09 10.48
N TYR A 83 -8.25 -7.21 10.57
CA TYR A 83 -9.39 -7.41 11.47
C TYR A 83 -10.18 -8.66 11.08
N ALA A 84 -10.37 -8.92 9.80
CA ALA A 84 -11.14 -10.08 9.33
C ALA A 84 -10.40 -11.40 9.52
N ASN A 85 -9.05 -11.40 9.47
CA ASN A 85 -8.25 -12.62 9.45
C ASN A 85 -7.41 -12.85 10.70
N HIS A 86 -7.17 -11.82 11.50
CA HIS A 86 -6.24 -11.86 12.63
C HIS A 86 -6.81 -11.21 13.89
N TYR A 87 -8.11 -11.38 14.09
CA TYR A 87 -8.83 -10.85 15.25
C TYR A 87 -8.77 -11.85 16.40
N ASP A 88 -8.47 -11.36 17.59
CA ASP A 88 -8.41 -12.16 18.81
C ASP A 88 -9.66 -11.87 19.66
N GLU A 89 -10.53 -12.86 19.77
CA GLU A 89 -11.77 -12.74 20.54
C GLU A 89 -11.53 -12.54 22.03
N HIS A 90 -10.38 -13.02 22.54
CA HIS A 90 -10.05 -12.90 23.96
C HIS A 90 -9.72 -11.48 24.36
N THR A 91 -9.06 -10.72 23.50
CA THR A 91 -8.68 -9.33 23.75
C THR A 91 -9.63 -8.33 23.09
N ASP A 92 -10.55 -8.81 22.26
CA ASP A 92 -11.46 -7.98 21.47
C ASP A 92 -10.71 -7.00 20.59
N ASP A 93 -9.60 -7.43 19.99
CA ASP A 93 -8.75 -6.64 19.12
C ASP A 93 -7.96 -7.57 18.20
N VAL A 94 -7.19 -7.02 17.27
CA VAL A 94 -6.31 -7.83 16.43
C VAL A 94 -5.16 -8.40 17.27
N TYR A 95 -4.61 -9.53 16.83
CA TYR A 95 -3.46 -10.14 17.52
C TYR A 95 -2.31 -9.14 17.62
N THR A 96 -1.58 -9.18 18.73
CA THR A 96 -0.45 -8.27 18.99
C THR A 96 0.59 -8.32 17.87
N SER A 97 0.81 -9.48 17.29
CA SER A 97 1.76 -9.66 16.18
C SER A 97 1.35 -8.89 14.93
N TRP A 98 0.12 -8.40 14.85
CA TRP A 98 -0.40 -7.62 13.72
C TRP A 98 -0.64 -6.15 14.08
N GLN A 99 -0.27 -5.74 15.28
CA GLN A 99 -0.35 -4.33 15.71
C GLN A 99 0.93 -3.60 15.32
N LEU A 100 1.09 -3.40 14.00
CA LEU A 100 2.29 -2.88 13.37
C LEU A 100 1.93 -1.63 12.55
N ASN A 101 2.95 -0.90 12.08
CA ASN A 101 2.68 0.17 11.12
C ASN A 101 2.22 -0.44 9.78
N HIS A 102 1.63 0.39 8.93
CA HIS A 102 1.00 -0.10 7.71
C HIS A 102 2.00 -0.72 6.72
N TYR A 103 3.25 -0.23 6.69
CA TYR A 103 4.27 -0.82 5.83
C TYR A 103 4.60 -2.25 6.28
N GLU A 104 4.80 -2.45 7.58
CA GLU A 104 5.08 -3.77 8.14
C GLU A 104 3.90 -4.72 7.95
N ILE A 105 2.67 -4.21 8.10
CA ILE A 105 1.45 -4.97 7.82
C ILE A 105 1.42 -5.40 6.35
N ALA A 106 1.70 -4.48 5.43
CA ALA A 106 1.71 -4.79 4.00
C ALA A 106 2.70 -5.91 3.68
N LYS A 107 3.93 -5.82 4.20
CA LYS A 107 4.93 -6.85 3.98
C LYS A 107 4.51 -8.20 4.55
N LYS A 108 3.90 -8.18 5.73
CA LYS A 108 3.44 -9.40 6.40
C LYS A 108 2.32 -10.07 5.64
N ILE A 109 1.37 -9.30 5.12
CA ILE A 109 0.29 -9.82 4.28
C ILE A 109 0.85 -10.47 3.02
N LEU A 110 1.81 -9.83 2.35
CA LEU A 110 2.43 -10.40 1.15
C LEU A 110 3.10 -11.72 1.44
N LYS A 111 3.81 -11.81 2.56
CA LYS A 111 4.46 -13.06 2.98
C LYS A 111 3.43 -14.16 3.23
N GLU A 112 2.33 -13.81 3.89
CA GLU A 112 1.24 -14.74 4.16
C GLU A 112 0.61 -15.26 2.86
N LEU A 113 0.29 -14.35 1.93
CA LEU A 113 -0.31 -14.71 0.65
C LEU A 113 0.61 -15.61 -0.17
N LYS A 114 1.90 -15.34 -0.18
CA LYS A 114 2.88 -16.14 -0.91
C LYS A 114 3.05 -17.54 -0.30
N THR A 115 2.91 -17.65 1.02
CA THR A 115 3.02 -18.92 1.73
C THR A 115 1.82 -19.83 1.45
N GLU A 116 0.64 -19.25 1.25
CA GLU A 116 -0.58 -20.00 0.97
C GLU A 116 -0.63 -20.55 -0.46
N LYS A 117 0.22 -20.05 -1.31
CA LYS A 117 0.33 -20.55 -2.69
C LYS A 117 1.36 -21.65 -2.77
#